data_f76df364aa9e91c5949b7d9472b343c9
#
_entry.id   f76df364aa9e91c5949b7d9472b343c9
#
_cell.length_a   1.000
_cell.length_b   1.000
_cell.length_c   1.000
_cell.angle_alpha   90.00
_cell.angle_beta   90.00
_cell.angle_gamma   90.00
#
_symmetry.space_group_name_H-M   'P 1'
#
loop_
_entity.id
_entity.type
_entity.pdbx_description
1 polymer ?
#
loop_
_entity_poly.entity_id
_entity_poly.type
_entity_poly.pdbx_seq_one_letter_code
_entity_poly.pdbx_strand_id
1 'polypeptide(L)'
;VSRLRRRGGTVRCGQEAAGVVVRGGRAVAVRTAGGEEVRANRAVLADVSAPALYGRLVDRDHLPPSLSAAMDRFQWDYATFKVDWALDRPVPWTSPGASAAGTVHLADGVDGLTRFAAQLACGQVPSRPFLVLGQMTTTDPSRSPAGTESAWAYTHVPHEVRGDAGPAGIRGIWDEAEREAMADRVEAQVERCAPGFRDGVRARRVLAPPTLQALDANLHGGAINGGTASLHQQLLFRPLPGTGRPETPVPGLYLASASAHPGGGVHGAPGANAARAALRSRSPRRLLARAQHTLARRSGEPRP
;
A
#
# COMPACT_ATOMS: atom_id res chain seq x y z
N VAL A 1 -6.35 17.04 1.34
CA VAL A 1 -6.78 17.91 0.23
C VAL A 1 -6.86 19.37 0.68
N SER A 2 -7.66 19.73 1.69
CA SER A 2 -7.88 21.12 2.13
C SER A 2 -6.57 21.87 2.49
N ARG A 3 -5.65 21.19 3.20
CA ARG A 3 -4.33 21.76 3.53
C ARG A 3 -3.48 22.04 2.29
N LEU A 4 -3.52 21.16 1.29
CA LEU A 4 -2.82 21.34 0.02
C LEU A 4 -3.38 22.54 -0.75
N ARG A 5 -4.72 22.63 -0.88
CA ARG A 5 -5.40 23.74 -1.56
C ARG A 5 -5.12 25.08 -0.90
N ARG A 6 -5.14 25.15 0.45
CA ARG A 6 -4.79 26.38 1.18
C ARG A 6 -3.35 26.86 0.94
N ARG A 7 -2.46 25.97 0.49
CA ARG A 7 -1.07 26.29 0.12
C ARG A 7 -0.88 26.51 -1.38
N GLY A 8 -1.95 26.69 -2.14
CA GLY A 8 -1.92 26.93 -3.58
C GLY A 8 -1.76 25.68 -4.44
N GLY A 9 -1.90 24.48 -3.85
CA GLY A 9 -1.87 23.22 -4.60
C GLY A 9 -3.20 22.94 -5.29
N THR A 10 -3.14 22.36 -6.49
CA THR A 10 -4.30 21.93 -7.28
C THR A 10 -4.46 20.41 -7.18
N VAL A 11 -5.71 19.95 -7.09
CA VAL A 11 -6.06 18.52 -7.15
C VAL A 11 -6.94 18.30 -8.39
N ARG A 12 -6.50 17.42 -9.26
CA ARG A 12 -7.20 17.02 -10.49
C ARG A 12 -7.55 15.54 -10.37
N CYS A 13 -8.83 15.23 -10.26
CA CYS A 13 -9.36 13.86 -10.24
C CYS A 13 -9.73 13.42 -11.67
N GLY A 14 -9.89 12.10 -11.87
CA GLY A 14 -10.23 11.55 -13.19
C GLY A 14 -9.11 11.70 -14.24
N GLN A 15 -7.87 11.90 -13.81
CA GLN A 15 -6.70 12.07 -14.68
C GLN A 15 -5.71 10.93 -14.43
N GLU A 16 -5.88 9.82 -15.12
CA GLU A 16 -4.94 8.70 -15.02
C GLU A 16 -3.58 9.11 -15.60
N ALA A 17 -2.49 8.81 -14.86
CA ALA A 17 -1.13 8.99 -15.35
C ALA A 17 -0.77 7.82 -16.30
N ALA A 18 -0.48 8.14 -17.56
CA ALA A 18 -0.08 7.17 -18.59
C ALA A 18 1.43 7.09 -18.79
N GLY A 19 2.20 8.08 -18.34
CA GLY A 19 3.66 8.04 -18.45
C GLY A 19 4.36 9.24 -17.85
N VAL A 20 5.64 9.07 -17.56
CA VAL A 20 6.56 10.15 -17.18
C VAL A 20 7.33 10.60 -18.42
N VAL A 21 7.24 11.88 -18.74
CA VAL A 21 7.94 12.45 -19.89
C VAL A 21 9.38 12.79 -19.48
N VAL A 22 10.34 12.16 -20.14
CA VAL A 22 11.78 12.38 -19.92
C VAL A 22 12.36 13.12 -21.12
N ARG A 23 12.98 14.27 -20.87
CA ARG A 23 13.72 15.05 -21.91
C ARG A 23 15.08 15.45 -21.36
N GLY A 24 16.13 15.26 -22.17
CA GLY A 24 17.49 15.53 -21.74
C GLY A 24 17.92 14.72 -20.49
N GLY A 25 17.45 13.48 -20.38
CA GLY A 25 17.72 12.59 -19.25
C GLY A 25 17.06 12.99 -17.94
N ARG A 26 16.03 13.85 -17.96
CA ARG A 26 15.33 14.34 -16.78
C ARG A 26 13.81 14.24 -16.92
N ALA A 27 13.11 13.89 -15.84
CA ALA A 27 11.65 13.97 -15.78
C ALA A 27 11.20 15.44 -15.82
N VAL A 28 10.34 15.79 -16.79
CA VAL A 28 9.90 17.18 -17.05
C VAL A 28 8.38 17.33 -17.05
N ALA A 29 7.63 16.24 -17.20
CA ALA A 29 6.17 16.26 -17.18
C ALA A 29 5.61 14.88 -16.84
N VAL A 30 4.31 14.83 -16.58
CA VAL A 30 3.50 13.61 -16.54
C VAL A 30 2.51 13.69 -17.70
N ARG A 31 2.43 12.62 -18.50
CA ARG A 31 1.42 12.47 -19.56
C ARG A 31 0.22 11.74 -18.99
N THR A 32 -0.97 12.27 -19.19
CA THR A 32 -2.23 11.64 -18.82
C THR A 32 -2.70 10.65 -19.91
N ALA A 33 -3.64 9.77 -19.57
CA ALA A 33 -4.28 8.87 -20.53
C ALA A 33 -5.03 9.64 -21.64
N GLY A 34 -5.51 10.85 -21.35
CA GLY A 34 -6.10 11.76 -22.35
C GLY A 34 -5.09 12.48 -23.23
N GLY A 35 -3.78 12.20 -23.10
CA GLY A 35 -2.73 12.78 -23.94
C GLY A 35 -2.19 14.13 -23.46
N GLU A 36 -2.74 14.74 -22.42
CA GLU A 36 -2.23 16.00 -21.88
C GLU A 36 -0.87 15.81 -21.19
N GLU A 37 0.08 16.71 -21.44
CA GLU A 37 1.35 16.78 -20.71
C GLU A 37 1.28 17.84 -19.61
N VAL A 38 1.22 17.39 -18.35
CA VAL A 38 1.29 18.26 -17.17
C VAL A 38 2.73 18.51 -16.81
N ARG A 39 3.25 19.71 -17.08
CA ARG A 39 4.66 20.08 -16.84
C ARG A 39 5.00 20.11 -15.35
N ALA A 40 6.16 19.56 -15.04
CA ALA A 40 6.75 19.62 -13.70
C ALA A 40 7.80 20.75 -13.64
N ASN A 41 7.52 21.81 -12.87
CA ASN A 41 8.47 22.92 -12.72
C ASN A 41 9.72 22.55 -11.92
N ARG A 42 9.61 21.57 -11.03
CA ARG A 42 10.71 21.15 -10.13
C ARG A 42 11.00 19.67 -10.21
N ALA A 43 9.97 18.86 -9.95
CA ALA A 43 10.10 17.42 -9.80
C ALA A 43 8.75 16.74 -10.05
N VAL A 44 8.81 15.47 -10.38
CA VAL A 44 7.67 14.54 -10.34
C VAL A 44 7.85 13.67 -9.10
N LEU A 45 6.86 13.64 -8.23
CA LEU A 45 6.76 12.74 -7.09
C LEU A 45 5.68 11.70 -7.41
N ALA A 46 6.10 10.45 -7.58
CA ALA A 46 5.22 9.38 -8.01
C ALA A 46 4.74 8.58 -6.79
N ASP A 47 3.47 8.80 -6.39
CA ASP A 47 2.79 8.01 -5.37
C ASP A 47 2.09 6.81 -6.04
N VAL A 48 2.89 5.98 -6.70
CA VAL A 48 2.46 4.74 -7.35
C VAL A 48 3.38 3.59 -6.93
N SER A 49 2.95 2.35 -7.11
CA SER A 49 3.81 1.21 -6.80
C SER A 49 5.10 1.22 -7.64
N ALA A 50 6.18 0.63 -7.11
CA ALA A 50 7.45 0.55 -7.84
C ALA A 50 7.31 -0.20 -9.18
N PRO A 51 6.59 -1.35 -9.28
CA PRO A 51 6.34 -1.99 -10.56
C PRO A 51 5.53 -1.12 -11.53
N ALA A 52 4.56 -0.34 -11.06
CA ALA A 52 3.84 0.59 -11.92
C ALA A 52 4.76 1.71 -12.44
N LEU A 53 5.61 2.28 -11.58
CA LEU A 53 6.55 3.32 -11.98
C LEU A 53 7.57 2.82 -13.00
N TYR A 54 8.30 1.76 -12.66
CA TYR A 54 9.45 1.29 -13.44
C TYR A 54 9.07 0.30 -14.55
N GLY A 55 7.90 -0.34 -14.47
CA GLY A 55 7.44 -1.28 -15.50
C GLY A 55 6.49 -0.68 -16.53
N ARG A 56 5.81 0.44 -16.20
CA ARG A 56 4.76 1.02 -17.06
C ARG A 56 4.93 2.51 -17.33
N LEU A 57 5.20 3.31 -16.29
CA LEU A 57 5.14 4.77 -16.41
C LEU A 57 6.45 5.42 -16.89
N VAL A 58 7.59 4.76 -16.70
CA VAL A 58 8.90 5.21 -17.20
C VAL A 58 9.32 4.30 -18.32
N ASP A 59 9.72 4.87 -19.44
CA ASP A 59 10.27 4.10 -20.55
C ASP A 59 11.53 3.35 -20.11
N ARG A 60 11.64 2.08 -20.50
CA ARG A 60 12.76 1.19 -20.15
C ARG A 60 14.12 1.73 -20.59
N ASP A 61 14.17 2.49 -21.69
CA ASP A 61 15.39 3.12 -22.20
C ASP A 61 16.02 4.13 -21.23
N HIS A 62 15.23 4.63 -20.29
CA HIS A 62 15.67 5.53 -19.23
C HIS A 62 16.05 4.83 -17.93
N LEU A 63 15.96 3.50 -17.87
CA LEU A 63 16.19 2.71 -16.67
C LEU A 63 17.38 1.75 -16.86
N PRO A 64 18.19 1.53 -15.81
CA PRO A 64 19.19 0.47 -15.84
C PRO A 64 18.55 -0.90 -16.11
N PRO A 65 19.09 -1.75 -16.99
CA PRO A 65 18.54 -3.09 -17.25
C PRO A 65 18.38 -3.95 -15.99
N SER A 66 19.28 -3.80 -15.03
CA SER A 66 19.21 -4.50 -13.74
C SER A 66 17.98 -4.12 -12.91
N LEU A 67 17.51 -2.85 -13.01
CA LEU A 67 16.30 -2.42 -12.33
C LEU A 67 15.05 -3.05 -12.98
N SER A 68 14.98 -3.07 -14.29
CA SER A 68 13.88 -3.71 -15.03
C SER A 68 13.78 -5.19 -14.68
N ALA A 69 14.91 -5.93 -14.74
CA ALA A 69 14.97 -7.34 -14.36
C ALA A 69 14.62 -7.60 -12.88
N ALA A 70 14.91 -6.64 -12.01
CA ALA A 70 14.53 -6.75 -10.60
C ALA A 70 13.04 -6.50 -10.37
N MET A 71 12.40 -5.64 -11.17
CA MET A 71 10.95 -5.43 -11.13
C MET A 71 10.18 -6.67 -11.56
N ASP A 72 10.70 -7.46 -12.50
CA ASP A 72 10.09 -8.73 -12.92
C ASP A 72 10.06 -9.77 -11.77
N ARG A 73 10.91 -9.62 -10.75
CA ARG A 73 10.98 -10.45 -9.55
C ARG A 73 10.43 -9.78 -8.29
N PHE A 74 9.80 -8.62 -8.45
CA PHE A 74 9.22 -7.88 -7.32
C PHE A 74 8.14 -8.72 -6.64
N GLN A 75 8.23 -8.84 -5.32
CA GLN A 75 7.27 -9.59 -4.54
C GLN A 75 6.25 -8.66 -3.90
N TRP A 76 4.98 -8.98 -4.12
CA TRP A 76 3.86 -8.32 -3.46
C TRP A 76 3.63 -8.93 -2.08
N ASP A 77 3.02 -8.17 -1.21
CA ASP A 77 2.45 -8.66 0.04
C ASP A 77 1.24 -9.54 -0.27
N TYR A 78 0.79 -10.33 0.70
CA TYR A 78 -0.46 -11.08 0.53
C TYR A 78 -1.61 -10.14 0.22
N ALA A 79 -2.59 -10.64 -0.54
CA ALA A 79 -3.82 -9.93 -0.80
C ALA A 79 -4.59 -9.69 0.49
N THR A 80 -5.40 -8.65 0.53
CA THR A 80 -6.20 -8.27 1.69
C THR A 80 -7.68 -8.51 1.41
N PHE A 81 -8.35 -9.11 2.36
CA PHE A 81 -9.80 -9.19 2.44
C PHE A 81 -10.27 -8.35 3.63
N LYS A 82 -11.18 -7.41 3.40
CA LYS A 82 -11.63 -6.43 4.40
C LYS A 82 -13.14 -6.43 4.51
N VAL A 83 -13.64 -6.31 5.72
CA VAL A 83 -15.05 -6.08 6.02
C VAL A 83 -15.19 -4.83 6.86
N ASP A 84 -16.12 -3.97 6.49
CA ASP A 84 -16.57 -2.83 7.28
C ASP A 84 -17.96 -3.11 7.83
N TRP A 85 -18.24 -2.72 9.07
CA TRP A 85 -19.54 -2.90 9.73
C TRP A 85 -20.08 -1.59 10.30
N ALA A 86 -21.38 -1.41 10.17
CA ALA A 86 -22.14 -0.51 11.01
C ALA A 86 -22.82 -1.37 12.11
N LEU A 87 -22.47 -1.09 13.38
CA LEU A 87 -23.02 -1.81 14.53
C LEU A 87 -23.95 -0.91 15.31
N ASP A 88 -25.05 -1.46 15.85
CA ASP A 88 -26.01 -0.72 16.68
C ASP A 88 -25.56 -0.56 18.14
N ARG A 89 -24.40 -1.13 18.48
CA ARG A 89 -23.78 -1.12 19.81
C ARG A 89 -22.27 -1.26 19.71
N PRO A 90 -21.50 -0.95 20.77
CA PRO A 90 -20.08 -1.31 20.85
C PRO A 90 -19.87 -2.81 20.70
N VAL A 91 -18.68 -3.20 20.23
CA VAL A 91 -18.31 -4.63 20.11
C VAL A 91 -18.30 -5.29 21.51
N PRO A 92 -19.07 -6.38 21.73
CA PRO A 92 -19.25 -6.98 23.04
C PRO A 92 -18.10 -7.92 23.44
N TRP A 93 -16.91 -7.36 23.59
CA TRP A 93 -15.72 -8.14 23.92
C TRP A 93 -15.81 -8.85 25.26
N THR A 94 -15.35 -10.10 25.30
CA THR A 94 -15.16 -10.83 26.56
C THR A 94 -13.94 -10.34 27.35
N SER A 95 -12.97 -9.71 26.66
CA SER A 95 -11.78 -9.13 27.27
C SER A 95 -11.98 -7.63 27.53
N PRO A 96 -11.92 -7.16 28.79
CA PRO A 96 -12.11 -5.73 29.10
C PRO A 96 -11.10 -4.81 28.39
N GLY A 97 -9.85 -5.27 28.19
CA GLY A 97 -8.82 -4.50 27.52
C GLY A 97 -9.13 -4.21 26.05
N ALA A 98 -9.87 -5.10 25.38
CA ALA A 98 -10.25 -4.93 23.99
C ALA A 98 -11.32 -3.83 23.80
N SER A 99 -12.18 -3.62 24.79
CA SER A 99 -13.28 -2.63 24.68
C SER A 99 -12.78 -1.19 24.61
N ALA A 100 -11.61 -0.88 25.16
CA ALA A 100 -11.01 0.46 25.12
C ALA A 100 -9.95 0.61 24.02
N ALA A 101 -9.63 -0.44 23.29
CA ALA A 101 -8.61 -0.43 22.26
C ALA A 101 -9.15 0.06 20.92
N GLY A 102 -8.47 1.02 20.28
CA GLY A 102 -8.81 1.46 18.93
C GLY A 102 -8.53 0.38 17.87
N THR A 103 -7.59 -0.53 18.15
CA THR A 103 -7.28 -1.66 17.27
C THR A 103 -7.07 -2.91 18.12
N VAL A 104 -7.68 -4.02 17.71
CA VAL A 104 -7.60 -5.33 18.35
C VAL A 104 -7.07 -6.36 17.34
N HIS A 105 -6.11 -7.17 17.77
CA HIS A 105 -5.62 -8.28 16.98
C HIS A 105 -6.25 -9.59 17.48
N LEU A 106 -6.88 -10.34 16.58
CA LEU A 106 -7.54 -11.61 16.91
C LEU A 106 -6.77 -12.78 16.30
N ALA A 107 -6.36 -13.70 17.16
CA ALA A 107 -5.65 -14.92 16.78
C ALA A 107 -5.96 -16.06 17.77
N ASP A 108 -5.78 -17.29 17.31
CA ASP A 108 -5.94 -18.50 18.14
C ASP A 108 -4.61 -18.89 18.87
N GLY A 109 -3.80 -17.90 19.26
CA GLY A 109 -2.49 -18.15 19.85
C GLY A 109 -1.42 -18.42 18.78
N VAL A 110 -0.22 -18.83 19.23
CA VAL A 110 0.97 -19.01 18.35
C VAL A 110 0.75 -20.12 17.32
N ASP A 111 0.18 -21.24 17.72
CA ASP A 111 -0.11 -22.36 16.80
C ASP A 111 -1.13 -21.95 15.72
N GLY A 112 -2.12 -21.13 16.09
CA GLY A 112 -3.09 -20.58 15.16
C GLY A 112 -2.44 -19.65 14.13
N LEU A 113 -1.54 -18.77 14.57
CA LEU A 113 -0.76 -17.88 13.68
C LEU A 113 0.16 -18.69 12.76
N THR A 114 0.81 -19.74 13.26
CA THR A 114 1.65 -20.63 12.44
C THR A 114 0.82 -21.31 11.35
N ARG A 115 -0.35 -21.83 11.70
CA ARG A 115 -1.27 -22.46 10.75
C ARG A 115 -1.77 -21.47 9.71
N PHE A 116 -2.16 -20.28 10.14
CA PHE A 116 -2.57 -19.17 9.24
C PHE A 116 -1.45 -18.86 8.23
N ALA A 117 -0.22 -18.66 8.69
CA ALA A 117 0.91 -18.36 7.83
C ALA A 117 1.22 -19.52 6.84
N ALA A 118 1.14 -20.78 7.31
CA ALA A 118 1.33 -21.96 6.46
C ALA A 118 0.26 -22.07 5.37
N GLN A 119 -1.01 -21.83 5.71
CA GLN A 119 -2.10 -21.84 4.74
C GLN A 119 -1.91 -20.76 3.66
N LEU A 120 -1.55 -19.54 4.04
CA LEU A 120 -1.22 -18.48 3.08
C LEU A 120 -0.06 -18.88 2.16
N ALA A 121 1.03 -19.41 2.72
CA ALA A 121 2.21 -19.83 1.96
C ALA A 121 1.89 -20.97 0.98
N CYS A 122 0.92 -21.84 1.31
CA CYS A 122 0.44 -22.91 0.44
C CYS A 122 -0.63 -22.45 -0.58
N GLY A 123 -0.96 -21.17 -0.62
CA GLY A 123 -2.00 -20.65 -1.52
C GLY A 123 -3.42 -21.01 -1.08
N GLN A 124 -3.64 -21.33 0.20
CA GLN A 124 -4.95 -21.67 0.74
C GLN A 124 -5.60 -20.48 1.42
N VAL A 125 -6.89 -20.26 1.19
CA VAL A 125 -7.68 -19.30 1.98
C VAL A 125 -7.74 -19.81 3.43
N PRO A 126 -7.33 -19.01 4.43
CA PRO A 126 -7.21 -19.49 5.80
C PRO A 126 -8.54 -19.91 6.41
N SER A 127 -8.57 -21.08 7.08
CA SER A 127 -9.74 -21.60 7.76
C SER A 127 -10.13 -20.77 8.98
N ARG A 128 -9.12 -20.25 9.69
CA ARG A 128 -9.26 -19.35 10.84
C ARG A 128 -8.35 -18.16 10.64
N PRO A 129 -8.87 -17.07 10.05
CA PRO A 129 -8.03 -15.92 9.71
C PRO A 129 -7.57 -15.18 10.96
N PHE A 130 -6.28 -14.77 10.97
CA PHE A 130 -5.83 -13.70 11.84
C PHE A 130 -6.47 -12.40 11.39
N LEU A 131 -7.03 -11.63 12.34
CA LEU A 131 -7.68 -10.37 12.02
C LEU A 131 -6.99 -9.19 12.71
N VAL A 132 -6.90 -8.10 11.98
CA VAL A 132 -6.71 -6.77 12.55
C VAL A 132 -8.05 -6.07 12.50
N LEU A 133 -8.63 -5.76 13.67
CA LEU A 133 -9.93 -5.13 13.80
C LEU A 133 -9.79 -3.73 14.39
N GLY A 134 -10.38 -2.74 13.75
CA GLY A 134 -10.43 -1.36 14.21
C GLY A 134 -11.81 -0.97 14.72
N GLN A 135 -11.84 -0.30 15.89
CA GLN A 135 -13.02 0.29 16.51
C GLN A 135 -12.93 1.82 16.36
N MET A 136 -13.61 2.33 15.35
CA MET A 136 -13.41 3.72 14.94
C MET A 136 -14.08 4.71 15.88
N THR A 137 -15.29 4.40 16.34
CA THR A 137 -16.06 5.27 17.25
C THR A 137 -15.48 5.26 18.66
N THR A 138 -14.97 4.11 19.11
CA THR A 138 -14.18 4.00 20.34
C THR A 138 -12.99 4.96 20.35
N THR A 139 -12.34 5.16 19.20
CA THR A 139 -11.19 6.08 19.06
C THR A 139 -11.61 7.53 18.83
N ASP A 140 -12.68 7.73 18.07
CA ASP A 140 -13.20 9.04 17.69
C ASP A 140 -14.74 8.99 17.69
N PRO A 141 -15.39 9.48 18.77
CA PRO A 141 -16.85 9.41 18.92
C PRO A 141 -17.65 10.11 17.81
N SER A 142 -17.01 10.89 16.96
CA SER A 142 -17.67 11.55 15.82
C SER A 142 -17.90 10.60 14.62
N ARG A 143 -17.41 9.37 14.67
CA ARG A 143 -17.44 8.42 13.55
C ARG A 143 -18.78 7.72 13.34
N SER A 144 -19.61 7.64 14.37
CA SER A 144 -20.97 7.11 14.27
C SER A 144 -21.88 7.73 15.34
N PRO A 145 -23.20 7.55 15.26
CA PRO A 145 -24.14 8.04 16.30
C PRO A 145 -23.79 7.48 17.68
N ALA A 146 -24.14 8.23 18.72
CA ALA A 146 -23.91 7.83 20.11
C ALA A 146 -24.52 6.47 20.40
N GLY A 147 -23.76 5.60 21.09
CA GLY A 147 -24.18 4.23 21.42
C GLY A 147 -23.98 3.20 20.31
N THR A 148 -23.52 3.61 19.11
CA THR A 148 -23.21 2.73 17.99
C THR A 148 -21.69 2.60 17.78
N GLU A 149 -21.25 1.68 16.90
CA GLU A 149 -19.84 1.54 16.53
C GLU A 149 -19.70 1.41 15.01
N SER A 150 -18.70 2.08 14.46
CA SER A 150 -18.20 1.86 13.12
C SER A 150 -16.92 1.04 13.20
N ALA A 151 -17.00 -0.24 12.86
CA ALA A 151 -15.87 -1.16 12.94
C ALA A 151 -15.44 -1.65 11.56
N TRP A 152 -14.21 -2.10 11.47
CA TRP A 152 -13.67 -2.79 10.30
C TRP A 152 -12.73 -3.89 10.74
N ALA A 153 -12.60 -4.92 9.92
CA ALA A 153 -11.49 -5.85 10.05
C ALA A 153 -10.91 -6.20 8.71
N TYR A 154 -9.63 -6.54 8.71
CA TYR A 154 -9.02 -7.18 7.54
C TYR A 154 -8.18 -8.38 7.94
N THR A 155 -7.98 -9.24 6.96
CA THR A 155 -7.07 -10.37 6.99
C THR A 155 -6.34 -10.48 5.68
N HIS A 156 -5.34 -11.35 5.63
CA HIS A 156 -4.67 -11.69 4.39
C HIS A 156 -5.22 -12.98 3.78
N VAL A 157 -5.22 -12.99 2.44
CA VAL A 157 -5.54 -14.15 1.60
C VAL A 157 -4.47 -14.28 0.51
N PRO A 158 -4.29 -15.46 -0.10
CA PRO A 158 -3.34 -15.60 -1.21
C PRO A 158 -3.74 -14.75 -2.41
N HIS A 159 -2.76 -14.26 -3.19
CA HIS A 159 -3.02 -13.68 -4.51
C HIS A 159 -3.57 -14.72 -5.47
N GLU A 160 -2.93 -15.89 -5.50
CA GLU A 160 -3.34 -17.04 -6.26
C GLU A 160 -3.93 -18.07 -5.29
N VAL A 161 -5.25 -18.21 -5.31
CA VAL A 161 -5.96 -19.17 -4.47
C VAL A 161 -5.86 -20.55 -5.12
N ARG A 162 -5.21 -21.49 -4.43
CA ARG A 162 -5.07 -22.90 -4.84
C ARG A 162 -6.05 -23.81 -4.12
N GLY A 163 -6.70 -23.33 -3.07
CA GLY A 163 -7.69 -24.05 -2.30
C GLY A 163 -8.20 -23.25 -1.12
N ASP A 164 -9.18 -23.82 -0.44
CA ASP A 164 -9.77 -23.29 0.78
C ASP A 164 -9.50 -24.26 1.93
N ALA A 165 -8.82 -23.80 2.98
CA ALA A 165 -8.60 -24.58 4.18
C ALA A 165 -9.84 -24.64 5.10
N GLY A 166 -10.88 -23.86 4.80
CA GLY A 166 -12.18 -23.89 5.46
C GLY A 166 -13.21 -24.69 4.65
N PRO A 167 -14.45 -24.78 5.15
CA PRO A 167 -15.50 -25.61 4.55
C PRO A 167 -16.24 -24.95 3.38
N ALA A 168 -16.00 -23.67 3.07
CA ALA A 168 -16.81 -22.93 2.10
C ALA A 168 -16.41 -23.14 0.64
N GLY A 169 -15.25 -23.74 0.37
CA GLY A 169 -14.76 -24.03 -0.98
C GLY A 169 -14.42 -22.79 -1.80
N ILE A 170 -13.89 -21.76 -1.16
CA ILE A 170 -13.50 -20.50 -1.82
C ILE A 170 -12.37 -20.77 -2.82
N ARG A 171 -12.54 -20.34 -4.06
CA ARG A 171 -11.63 -20.59 -5.21
C ARG A 171 -10.84 -19.35 -5.62
N GLY A 172 -11.16 -18.17 -5.02
CA GLY A 172 -10.51 -16.90 -5.33
C GLY A 172 -11.10 -16.16 -6.53
N ILE A 173 -12.28 -16.55 -7.00
CA ILE A 173 -13.04 -15.82 -8.03
C ILE A 173 -13.60 -14.53 -7.44
N TRP A 174 -13.86 -14.55 -6.13
CA TRP A 174 -14.39 -13.42 -5.37
C TRP A 174 -15.70 -12.88 -5.91
N ASP A 175 -16.57 -13.78 -6.42
CA ASP A 175 -17.96 -13.49 -6.70
C ASP A 175 -18.73 -13.18 -5.40
N GLU A 176 -20.01 -12.89 -5.51
CA GLU A 176 -20.81 -12.53 -4.34
C GLU A 176 -20.84 -13.65 -3.30
N ALA A 177 -21.00 -14.90 -3.73
CA ALA A 177 -21.06 -16.06 -2.84
C ALA A 177 -19.74 -16.25 -2.07
N GLU A 178 -18.60 -16.17 -2.73
CA GLU A 178 -17.29 -16.29 -2.07
C GLU A 178 -17.00 -15.11 -1.14
N ARG A 179 -17.39 -13.89 -1.52
CA ARG A 179 -17.25 -12.70 -0.67
C ARG A 179 -18.06 -12.83 0.63
N GLU A 180 -19.32 -13.22 0.51
CA GLU A 180 -20.17 -13.42 1.67
C GLU A 180 -19.69 -14.57 2.55
N ALA A 181 -19.30 -15.71 1.97
CA ALA A 181 -18.75 -16.84 2.71
C ALA A 181 -17.47 -16.48 3.49
N MET A 182 -16.59 -15.68 2.89
CA MET A 182 -15.39 -15.21 3.59
C MET A 182 -15.71 -14.17 4.65
N ALA A 183 -16.68 -13.28 4.42
CA ALA A 183 -17.15 -12.32 5.42
C ALA A 183 -17.77 -13.03 6.62
N ASP A 184 -18.57 -14.07 6.40
CA ASP A 184 -19.14 -14.92 7.47
C ASP A 184 -18.03 -15.61 8.28
N ARG A 185 -16.95 -16.04 7.63
CA ARG A 185 -15.77 -16.62 8.29
C ARG A 185 -15.05 -15.60 9.16
N VAL A 186 -14.90 -14.35 8.68
CA VAL A 186 -14.34 -13.24 9.45
C VAL A 186 -15.22 -12.95 10.67
N GLU A 187 -16.53 -12.82 10.49
CA GLU A 187 -17.48 -12.60 11.58
C GLU A 187 -17.49 -13.74 12.60
N ALA A 188 -17.37 -14.99 12.15
CA ALA A 188 -17.27 -16.14 13.05
C ALA A 188 -16.02 -16.06 13.94
N GLN A 189 -14.92 -15.51 13.42
CA GLN A 189 -13.72 -15.28 14.22
C GLN A 189 -13.94 -14.19 15.27
N VAL A 190 -14.63 -13.09 14.92
CA VAL A 190 -14.97 -12.01 15.87
C VAL A 190 -15.94 -12.53 16.94
N GLU A 191 -16.99 -13.24 16.53
CA GLU A 191 -18.03 -13.79 17.42
C GLU A 191 -17.47 -14.67 18.54
N ARG A 192 -16.38 -15.42 18.27
CA ARG A 192 -15.72 -16.25 19.30
C ARG A 192 -15.07 -15.42 20.42
N CYS A 193 -14.66 -14.20 20.13
CA CYS A 193 -14.00 -13.29 21.08
C CYS A 193 -14.99 -12.22 21.61
N ALA A 194 -16.09 -12.02 20.93
CA ALA A 194 -17.14 -11.04 21.23
C ALA A 194 -18.53 -11.64 20.97
N PRO A 195 -19.02 -12.57 21.85
CA PRO A 195 -20.31 -13.21 21.68
C PRO A 195 -21.45 -12.19 21.59
N GLY A 196 -22.32 -12.35 20.58
CA GLY A 196 -23.39 -11.40 20.23
C GLY A 196 -22.93 -10.26 19.28
N PHE A 197 -21.73 -10.36 18.73
CA PHE A 197 -21.25 -9.39 17.71
C PHE A 197 -22.19 -9.35 16.50
N ARG A 198 -22.55 -10.53 15.97
CA ARG A 198 -23.42 -10.65 14.80
C ARG A 198 -24.81 -10.04 15.00
N ASP A 199 -25.36 -10.13 16.20
CA ASP A 199 -26.66 -9.55 16.54
C ASP A 199 -26.65 -8.02 16.44
N GLY A 200 -25.48 -7.40 16.65
CA GLY A 200 -25.27 -5.96 16.55
C GLY A 200 -25.04 -5.46 15.13
N VAL A 201 -24.81 -6.33 14.14
CA VAL A 201 -24.51 -5.92 12.76
C VAL A 201 -25.78 -5.42 12.08
N ARG A 202 -25.80 -4.17 11.66
CA ARG A 202 -26.88 -3.53 10.90
C ARG A 202 -26.62 -3.50 9.41
N ALA A 203 -25.35 -3.35 9.04
CA ALA A 203 -24.90 -3.42 7.66
C ALA A 203 -23.44 -3.84 7.61
N ARG A 204 -23.06 -4.52 6.53
CA ARG A 204 -21.66 -4.81 6.22
C ARG A 204 -21.32 -4.43 4.79
N ARG A 205 -20.06 -4.05 4.57
CA ARG A 205 -19.48 -3.86 3.25
C ARG A 205 -18.25 -4.74 3.12
N VAL A 206 -18.22 -5.55 2.09
CA VAL A 206 -17.12 -6.48 1.82
C VAL A 206 -16.23 -5.93 0.73
N LEU A 207 -14.92 -5.90 0.98
CA LEU A 207 -13.89 -5.49 0.06
C LEU A 207 -12.92 -6.66 -0.15
N ALA A 208 -13.20 -7.44 -1.18
CA ALA A 208 -12.32 -8.52 -1.64
C ALA A 208 -11.12 -7.96 -2.44
N PRO A 209 -10.06 -8.74 -2.69
CA PRO A 209 -8.86 -8.28 -3.40
C PRO A 209 -9.12 -7.55 -4.71
N PRO A 210 -9.98 -8.02 -5.64
CA PRO A 210 -10.27 -7.27 -6.87
C PRO A 210 -10.99 -5.95 -6.61
N THR A 211 -11.85 -5.89 -5.58
CA THR A 211 -12.56 -4.66 -5.21
C THR A 211 -11.58 -3.59 -4.70
N LEU A 212 -10.61 -3.98 -3.87
CA LEU A 212 -9.57 -3.08 -3.39
C LEU A 212 -8.74 -2.52 -4.54
N GLN A 213 -8.30 -3.35 -5.48
CA GLN A 213 -7.55 -2.92 -6.66
C GLN A 213 -8.38 -1.98 -7.57
N ALA A 214 -9.68 -2.24 -7.72
CA ALA A 214 -10.57 -1.38 -8.51
C ALA A 214 -10.77 0.00 -7.88
N LEU A 215 -10.73 0.10 -6.54
CA LEU A 215 -10.80 1.36 -5.81
C LEU A 215 -9.49 2.16 -5.87
N ASP A 216 -8.36 1.47 -5.85
CA ASP A 216 -7.02 2.06 -5.96
C ASP A 216 -6.07 1.09 -6.68
N ALA A 217 -5.64 1.48 -7.88
CA ALA A 217 -4.74 0.67 -8.72
C ALA A 217 -3.36 0.39 -8.08
N ASN A 218 -2.98 1.11 -7.01
CA ASN A 218 -1.79 0.82 -6.23
C ASN A 218 -1.95 -0.43 -5.35
N LEU A 219 -3.18 -0.83 -5.05
CA LEU A 219 -3.51 -2.03 -4.28
C LEU A 219 -3.53 -3.26 -5.21
N HIS A 220 -2.41 -3.51 -5.89
CA HIS A 220 -2.27 -4.58 -6.87
C HIS A 220 -2.66 -5.94 -6.29
N GLY A 221 -3.64 -6.62 -6.92
CA GLY A 221 -4.17 -7.89 -6.43
C GLY A 221 -4.72 -7.83 -4.99
N GLY A 222 -5.05 -6.63 -4.48
CA GLY A 222 -5.48 -6.43 -3.10
C GLY A 222 -4.35 -6.28 -2.07
N ALA A 223 -3.07 -6.24 -2.49
CA ALA A 223 -1.95 -5.98 -1.58
C ALA A 223 -1.96 -4.53 -1.11
N ILE A 224 -1.92 -4.30 0.21
CA ILE A 224 -2.03 -2.95 0.78
C ILE A 224 -0.69 -2.32 1.18
N ASN A 225 0.39 -3.08 1.15
CA ASN A 225 1.67 -2.66 1.72
C ASN A 225 2.68 -2.14 0.67
N GLY A 226 2.29 -2.11 -0.63
CA GLY A 226 3.14 -1.64 -1.73
C GLY A 226 4.39 -2.50 -1.98
N GLY A 227 4.36 -3.76 -1.59
CA GLY A 227 5.42 -4.77 -1.68
C GLY A 227 5.45 -5.64 -0.44
N THR A 228 6.14 -6.80 -0.50
CA THR A 228 6.19 -7.76 0.60
C THR A 228 6.76 -7.17 1.89
N ALA A 229 6.32 -7.70 3.03
CA ALA A 229 6.85 -7.43 4.35
C ALA A 229 8.10 -8.28 4.69
N SER A 230 8.59 -9.11 3.77
CA SER A 230 9.80 -9.91 3.96
C SER A 230 11.07 -9.06 3.98
N LEU A 231 12.04 -9.42 4.81
CA LEU A 231 13.24 -8.62 5.08
C LEU A 231 14.03 -8.21 3.84
N HIS A 232 14.09 -9.08 2.82
CA HIS A 232 14.84 -8.80 1.59
C HIS A 232 14.27 -7.65 0.75
N GLN A 233 13.03 -7.19 1.03
CA GLN A 233 12.35 -6.09 0.35
C GLN A 233 11.75 -5.08 1.34
N GLN A 234 12.33 -4.96 2.55
CA GLN A 234 11.89 -4.05 3.58
C GLN A 234 12.94 -3.00 3.91
N LEU A 235 12.53 -1.90 4.50
CA LEU A 235 13.36 -0.81 5.00
C LEU A 235 14.37 -0.32 3.93
N LEU A 236 15.67 -0.53 4.16
CA LEU A 236 16.75 -0.11 3.26
C LEU A 236 16.79 -0.89 1.94
N PHE A 237 16.16 -2.06 1.91
CA PHE A 237 16.04 -2.90 0.72
C PHE A 237 14.76 -2.62 -0.08
N ARG A 238 13.99 -1.59 0.27
CA ARG A 238 12.73 -1.27 -0.38
C ARG A 238 12.88 -0.13 -1.38
N PRO A 239 12.35 -0.25 -2.62
CA PRO A 239 11.71 -1.44 -3.22
C PRO A 239 12.66 -2.57 -3.55
N LEU A 240 13.96 -2.31 -3.65
CA LEU A 240 15.04 -3.24 -3.99
C LEU A 240 16.30 -2.90 -3.22
N PRO A 241 17.22 -3.86 -3.02
CA PRO A 241 18.54 -3.59 -2.49
C PRO A 241 19.24 -2.45 -3.26
N GLY A 242 19.82 -1.50 -2.54
CA GLY A 242 20.49 -0.32 -3.12
C GLY A 242 19.56 0.83 -3.50
N THR A 243 18.24 0.69 -3.37
CA THR A 243 17.25 1.73 -3.68
C THR A 243 16.53 2.28 -2.45
N GLY A 244 17.07 2.11 -1.25
CA GLY A 244 16.48 2.56 0.03
C GLY A 244 16.36 4.09 0.19
N ARG A 245 16.11 4.79 -0.90
CA ARG A 245 15.97 6.25 -1.00
C ARG A 245 14.91 6.61 -2.04
N PRO A 246 14.31 7.81 -1.96
CA PRO A 246 13.23 8.20 -2.87
C PRO A 246 13.70 8.56 -4.29
N GLU A 247 15.00 8.85 -4.49
CA GLU A 247 15.55 9.19 -5.80
C GLU A 247 15.51 7.97 -6.73
N THR A 248 15.01 8.20 -7.95
CA THR A 248 15.05 7.22 -9.04
C THR A 248 16.28 7.40 -9.91
N PRO A 249 16.60 6.45 -10.82
CA PRO A 249 17.64 6.66 -11.83
C PRO A 249 17.39 7.86 -12.75
N VAL A 250 16.12 8.27 -12.91
CA VAL A 250 15.74 9.43 -13.72
C VAL A 250 15.78 10.70 -12.87
N PRO A 251 16.73 11.62 -13.11
CA PRO A 251 16.81 12.90 -12.42
C PRO A 251 15.48 13.66 -12.42
N GLY A 252 15.08 14.16 -11.27
CA GLY A 252 13.82 14.91 -11.09
C GLY A 252 12.58 14.04 -10.90
N LEU A 253 12.72 12.72 -10.88
CA LEU A 253 11.67 11.76 -10.53
C LEU A 253 11.98 11.12 -9.18
N TYR A 254 10.96 11.01 -8.34
CA TYR A 254 11.06 10.45 -6.99
C TYR A 254 9.92 9.47 -6.73
N LEU A 255 10.23 8.31 -6.16
CA LEU A 255 9.23 7.35 -5.69
C LEU A 255 8.76 7.78 -4.30
N ALA A 256 7.46 7.99 -4.12
CA ALA A 256 6.87 8.60 -2.94
C ALA A 256 5.86 7.70 -2.21
N SER A 257 5.56 6.53 -2.79
CA SER A 257 4.55 5.59 -2.29
C SER A 257 5.08 4.65 -1.20
N ALA A 258 4.19 3.80 -0.71
CA ALA A 258 4.52 2.68 0.19
C ALA A 258 5.57 1.71 -0.39
N SER A 259 5.81 1.71 -1.70
CA SER A 259 6.92 0.96 -2.33
C SER A 259 8.30 1.57 -2.06
N ALA A 260 8.40 2.80 -1.54
CA ALA A 260 9.68 3.43 -1.19
C ALA A 260 10.02 3.24 0.30
N HIS A 261 11.31 3.41 0.63
CA HIS A 261 11.76 3.43 2.04
C HIS A 261 11.01 4.50 2.87
N PRO A 262 10.54 4.20 4.09
CA PRO A 262 10.72 2.99 4.89
C PRO A 262 9.68 1.89 4.62
N GLY A 263 8.75 2.06 3.71
CA GLY A 263 7.71 1.11 3.41
C GLY A 263 6.31 1.62 3.77
N GLY A 264 5.32 0.72 3.70
CA GLY A 264 3.94 0.99 4.06
C GLY A 264 3.75 1.27 5.55
N GLY A 265 2.66 1.95 5.86
CA GLY A 265 2.25 2.32 7.21
C GLY A 265 1.48 3.64 7.21
N VAL A 266 0.74 3.93 8.29
CA VAL A 266 -0.07 5.14 8.41
C VAL A 266 0.78 6.32 8.91
N HIS A 267 1.88 6.65 8.23
CA HIS A 267 2.84 7.67 8.67
C HIS A 267 3.26 8.66 7.57
N GLY A 268 3.00 8.37 6.28
CA GLY A 268 3.37 9.23 5.15
C GLY A 268 4.88 9.47 4.97
N ALA A 269 5.74 8.66 5.57
CA ALA A 269 7.19 8.85 5.54
C ALA A 269 7.80 8.77 4.12
N PRO A 270 7.40 7.85 3.23
CA PRO A 270 7.92 7.83 1.86
C PRO A 270 7.67 9.14 1.12
N GLY A 271 6.46 9.67 1.18
CA GLY A 271 6.11 10.96 0.57
C GLY A 271 6.90 12.13 1.16
N ALA A 272 7.07 12.16 2.49
CA ALA A 272 7.88 13.17 3.16
C ALA A 272 9.37 13.08 2.76
N ASN A 273 9.91 11.87 2.61
CA ASN A 273 11.28 11.64 2.16
C ASN A 273 11.47 12.10 0.71
N ALA A 274 10.54 11.77 -0.19
CA ALA A 274 10.53 12.20 -1.58
C ALA A 274 10.48 13.74 -1.70
N ALA A 275 9.61 14.39 -0.93
CA ALA A 275 9.51 15.85 -0.91
C ALA A 275 10.81 16.51 -0.43
N ARG A 276 11.43 16.01 0.66
CA ARG A 276 12.72 16.52 1.15
C ARG A 276 13.83 16.33 0.13
N ALA A 277 13.90 15.17 -0.53
CA ALA A 277 14.89 14.90 -1.57
C ALA A 277 14.74 15.83 -2.78
N ALA A 278 13.50 16.04 -3.25
CA ALA A 278 13.20 16.97 -4.33
C ALA A 278 13.59 18.41 -4.00
N LEU A 279 13.37 18.87 -2.77
CA LEU A 279 13.78 20.19 -2.31
C LEU A 279 15.30 20.34 -2.22
N ARG A 280 16.02 19.31 -1.72
CA ARG A 280 17.49 19.31 -1.58
C ARG A 280 18.23 19.23 -2.92
N SER A 281 17.63 18.63 -3.95
CA SER A 281 18.28 18.43 -5.25
C SER A 281 18.65 19.75 -5.96
N ARG A 282 18.08 20.87 -5.54
CA ARG A 282 18.34 22.23 -6.07
C ARG A 282 19.13 23.14 -5.12
N SER A 283 19.71 22.61 -4.05
CA SER A 283 20.58 23.43 -3.21
C SER A 283 21.79 23.92 -4.02
N PRO A 284 22.17 25.20 -3.99
CA PRO A 284 23.30 25.75 -4.75
C PRO A 284 24.60 24.97 -4.54
N ARG A 285 24.83 24.46 -3.32
CA ARG A 285 25.98 23.64 -2.97
C ARG A 285 26.05 22.32 -3.77
N ARG A 286 24.91 21.67 -4.05
CA ARG A 286 24.88 20.43 -4.86
C ARG A 286 24.96 20.71 -6.37
N LEU A 287 24.47 21.85 -6.83
CA LEU A 287 24.64 22.27 -8.23
C LEU A 287 26.13 22.53 -8.51
N LEU A 288 26.83 23.21 -7.61
CA LEU A 288 28.30 23.42 -7.69
C LEU A 288 29.06 22.10 -7.63
N ALA A 289 28.75 21.20 -6.70
CA ALA A 289 29.39 19.90 -6.60
C ALA A 289 29.17 19.01 -7.84
N ARG A 290 27.98 19.06 -8.46
CA ARG A 290 27.70 18.38 -9.74
C ARG A 290 28.45 19.01 -10.91
N ALA A 291 28.53 20.33 -10.99
CA ALA A 291 29.29 21.05 -12.00
C ALA A 291 30.79 20.70 -11.92
N GLN A 292 31.34 20.67 -10.72
CA GLN A 292 32.75 20.25 -10.48
C GLN A 292 32.97 18.79 -10.86
N HIS A 293 32.04 17.87 -10.53
CA HIS A 293 32.19 16.46 -10.90
C HIS A 293 32.03 16.22 -12.41
N THR A 294 31.25 17.04 -13.11
CA THR A 294 31.08 16.98 -14.57
C THR A 294 32.33 17.54 -15.27
N LEU A 295 32.91 18.60 -14.73
CA LEU A 295 34.16 19.18 -15.21
C LEU A 295 35.34 18.22 -15.00
N ALA A 296 35.49 17.62 -13.83
CA ALA A 296 36.54 16.61 -13.54
C ALA A 296 36.44 15.36 -14.43
N ARG A 297 35.22 14.94 -14.82
CA ARG A 297 35.04 13.86 -15.80
C ARG A 297 35.43 14.25 -17.24
N ARG A 298 35.36 15.53 -17.59
CA ARG A 298 35.75 16.03 -18.91
C ARG A 298 37.27 16.32 -19.02
N SER A 299 37.92 16.59 -17.88
CA SER A 299 39.36 16.87 -17.82
C SER A 299 40.25 15.63 -17.68
N GLY A 300 39.68 14.42 -17.56
CA GLY A 300 40.44 13.17 -17.57
C GLY A 300 41.31 12.93 -16.33
N GLU A 301 41.12 13.67 -15.22
CA GLU A 301 41.91 13.50 -14.01
C GLU A 301 41.55 12.19 -13.26
N PRO A 302 42.57 11.40 -12.83
CA PRO A 302 42.35 10.20 -12.03
C PRO A 302 41.82 10.56 -10.64
N ARG A 303 41.00 9.68 -10.08
CA ARG A 303 40.45 9.84 -8.74
C ARG A 303 41.54 9.84 -7.67
N PRO A 304 41.40 10.68 -6.63
CA PRO A 304 42.17 10.52 -5.41
C PRO A 304 41.74 9.28 -4.63
#